data_01e6493653bfcf3cc52641de4d483f50
#
_entry.id   01e6493653bfcf3cc52641de4d483f50
#
_cell.length_a   1.000
_cell.length_b   1.000
_cell.length_c   1.000
_cell.angle_alpha   90.00
_cell.angle_beta   90.00
_cell.angle_gamma   90.00
#
_symmetry.space_group_name_H-M   'P 1'
#
loop_
_entity.id
_entity.type
_entity.pdbx_description
1 polymer ?
#
loop_
_entity_poly.entity_id
_entity_poly.type
_entity_poly.pdbx_seq_one_letter_code
_entity_poly.pdbx_strand_id
1 'polypeptide(L)'
;MKEQGGAGCRFCIRGTLGILEGAKRDGEDIKVYLPLPIEYAQVKNVKIHSVRIGEREAEAQEYTIARPDAFQRTICFHTKHRKGQKYSVEFSFENREAYKDFSHGSLEHGGPERIKERTGANGFAEPMDAWLAQQPPHIRFTPLIRELASDIVGEEKDPLKKARRIYDYITTHVMYSFVRSYFTLTDIVQYAASSLKGDCGVQALLFITLCRAAGIPARWQAGLYTTPLEISCHDWAQFYTASHGWRYADCSFGGAAFREGETEGWDFYFGNLDPFRLPAAREFGYEFEPPMDHLRNDPYDNQTGEAEYRDRSLAQEEYSTEYEMISLEDITY
;
A
#
# COMPACT_ATOMS: atom_id res chain seq x y z
N MET A 1 1.82 -6.65 -20.65
CA MET A 1 2.12 -7.64 -19.60
C MET A 1 1.76 -9.05 -20.03
N LYS A 2 0.53 -9.32 -20.49
CA LYS A 2 0.05 -10.67 -20.86
C LYS A 2 0.95 -11.36 -21.88
N GLU A 3 1.27 -10.69 -22.99
CA GLU A 3 2.10 -11.24 -24.07
C GLU A 3 3.58 -11.45 -23.68
N GLN A 4 4.10 -10.66 -22.73
CA GLN A 4 5.49 -10.67 -22.31
C GLN A 4 5.73 -11.48 -21.03
N GLY A 5 4.67 -12.01 -20.41
CA GLY A 5 4.73 -12.72 -19.13
C GLY A 5 4.96 -11.82 -17.90
N GLY A 6 4.99 -10.51 -18.09
CA GLY A 6 5.18 -9.52 -17.03
C GLY A 6 5.47 -8.13 -17.57
N ALA A 7 5.72 -7.18 -16.67
CA ALA A 7 6.20 -5.84 -17.00
C ALA A 7 7.17 -5.34 -15.92
N GLY A 8 8.01 -4.38 -16.27
CA GLY A 8 8.90 -3.73 -15.33
C GLY A 8 9.13 -2.28 -15.72
N CYS A 9 9.24 -1.44 -14.70
CA CYS A 9 9.58 -0.03 -14.84
C CYS A 9 10.67 0.37 -13.84
N ARG A 10 11.54 1.28 -14.26
CA ARG A 10 12.46 1.99 -13.40
C ARG A 10 11.97 3.42 -13.23
N PHE A 11 11.85 3.85 -12.00
CA PHE A 11 11.40 5.16 -11.61
C PHE A 11 12.54 5.96 -10.98
N CYS A 12 12.56 7.27 -11.24
CA CYS A 12 13.25 8.25 -10.42
C CYS A 12 12.23 9.29 -9.98
N ILE A 13 12.04 9.46 -8.68
CA ILE A 13 11.01 10.31 -8.09
C ILE A 13 11.66 11.22 -7.06
N ARG A 14 11.20 12.48 -7.00
CA ARG A 14 11.50 13.41 -5.92
C ARG A 14 10.24 13.64 -5.09
N GLY A 15 10.30 13.29 -3.79
CA GLY A 15 9.31 13.68 -2.81
C GLY A 15 9.75 14.95 -2.09
N THR A 16 8.85 15.88 -1.87
CA THR A 16 9.11 17.16 -1.19
C THR A 16 7.99 17.48 -0.22
N LEU A 17 8.34 17.85 1.02
CA LEU A 17 7.39 18.37 2.01
C LEU A 17 7.78 19.81 2.38
N GLY A 18 6.79 20.69 2.35
CA GLY A 18 6.95 22.10 2.73
C GLY A 18 5.96 22.49 3.83
N ILE A 19 6.45 23.17 4.86
CA ILE A 19 5.58 23.69 5.93
C ILE A 19 4.89 24.97 5.46
N LEU A 20 3.57 25.04 5.61
CA LEU A 20 2.77 26.19 5.20
C LEU A 20 2.94 27.39 6.17
N GLU A 21 2.68 28.60 5.68
CA GLU A 21 3.05 29.84 6.36
C GLU A 21 2.52 29.95 7.80
N GLY A 22 1.29 29.52 8.04
CA GLY A 22 0.64 29.58 9.36
C GLY A 22 1.24 28.64 10.42
N ALA A 23 1.98 27.63 9.99
CA ALA A 23 2.57 26.60 10.85
C ALA A 23 4.09 26.73 11.01
N LYS A 24 4.72 27.67 10.33
CA LYS A 24 6.18 27.88 10.39
C LYS A 24 6.64 28.42 11.74
N ARG A 25 7.60 27.73 12.34
CA ARG A 25 8.26 28.13 13.59
C ARG A 25 9.76 28.19 13.41
N ASP A 26 10.27 29.37 13.07
CA ASP A 26 11.69 29.57 12.77
C ASP A 26 12.58 29.27 13.98
N GLY A 27 13.60 28.45 13.75
CA GLY A 27 14.57 28.03 14.78
C GLY A 27 14.12 26.89 15.68
N GLU A 28 12.88 26.41 15.60
CA GLU A 28 12.40 25.26 16.38
C GLU A 28 12.83 23.91 15.75
N ASP A 29 13.02 22.92 16.62
CA ASP A 29 13.32 21.56 16.17
C ASP A 29 12.09 20.95 15.52
N ILE A 30 12.30 20.34 14.35
CA ILE A 30 11.25 19.70 13.55
C ILE A 30 11.71 18.31 13.12
N LYS A 31 10.78 17.34 13.11
CA LYS A 31 10.91 16.10 12.37
C LYS A 31 9.98 16.13 11.17
N VAL A 32 10.47 15.70 10.02
CA VAL A 32 9.70 15.61 8.78
C VAL A 32 9.90 14.24 8.17
N TYR A 33 8.83 13.57 7.87
CA TYR A 33 8.82 12.21 7.32
C TYR A 33 8.32 12.21 5.88
N LEU A 34 9.04 11.55 5.00
CA LEU A 34 8.59 11.28 3.63
C LEU A 34 8.67 9.77 3.36
N PRO A 35 7.65 9.20 2.68
CA PRO A 35 7.65 7.80 2.31
C PRO A 35 8.79 7.46 1.35
N LEU A 36 9.34 6.26 1.52
CA LEU A 36 10.33 5.66 0.65
C LEU A 36 9.87 4.27 0.19
N PRO A 37 10.27 3.84 -1.02
CA PRO A 37 9.92 2.50 -1.48
C PRO A 37 10.55 1.43 -0.59
N ILE A 38 9.77 0.42 -0.20
CA ILE A 38 10.26 -0.78 0.49
C ILE A 38 10.92 -1.73 -0.51
N GLU A 39 12.08 -2.31 -0.15
CA GLU A 39 12.69 -3.40 -0.95
C GLU A 39 12.02 -4.73 -0.63
N TYR A 40 10.79 -4.88 -1.10
CA TYR A 40 9.94 -5.99 -0.76
C TYR A 40 9.09 -6.44 -1.96
N ALA A 41 8.95 -7.75 -2.13
CA ALA A 41 8.23 -8.37 -3.25
C ALA A 41 8.70 -7.85 -4.62
N GLN A 42 7.94 -6.97 -5.24
CA GLN A 42 8.14 -6.47 -6.60
C GLN A 42 9.24 -5.41 -6.74
N VAL A 43 9.61 -4.74 -5.64
CA VAL A 43 10.54 -3.60 -5.67
C VAL A 43 11.98 -4.04 -5.42
N LYS A 44 12.89 -3.55 -6.25
CA LYS A 44 14.32 -3.83 -6.22
C LYS A 44 15.13 -2.57 -6.52
N ASN A 45 16.43 -2.64 -6.21
CA ASN A 45 17.39 -1.62 -6.63
C ASN A 45 17.05 -0.21 -6.16
N VAL A 46 16.53 -0.06 -4.93
CA VAL A 46 16.25 1.26 -4.36
C VAL A 46 17.56 2.00 -4.11
N LYS A 47 17.66 3.22 -4.64
CA LYS A 47 18.81 4.11 -4.46
C LYS A 47 18.35 5.50 -4.07
N ILE A 48 18.96 6.08 -3.06
CA ILE A 48 18.79 7.49 -2.72
C ILE A 48 19.85 8.29 -3.47
N HIS A 49 19.44 9.30 -4.21
CA HIS A 49 20.31 10.14 -5.05
C HIS A 49 20.67 11.45 -4.36
N SER A 50 19.69 12.12 -3.75
CA SER A 50 19.94 13.33 -2.97
C SER A 50 18.95 13.45 -1.80
N VAL A 51 19.40 14.09 -0.73
CA VAL A 51 18.59 14.45 0.44
C VAL A 51 18.85 15.93 0.70
N ARG A 52 17.81 16.76 0.63
CA ARG A 52 17.99 18.22 0.67
C ARG A 52 17.12 18.88 1.72
N ILE A 53 17.67 19.93 2.31
CA ILE A 53 17.00 20.84 3.23
C ILE A 53 17.10 22.25 2.65
N GLY A 54 16.01 22.74 2.07
CA GLY A 54 16.03 23.92 1.20
C GLY A 54 16.85 23.66 -0.06
N GLU A 55 17.80 24.55 -0.36
CA GLU A 55 18.65 24.45 -1.56
C GLU A 55 19.96 23.68 -1.34
N ARG A 56 20.28 23.29 -0.11
CA ARG A 56 21.51 22.56 0.22
C ARG A 56 21.29 21.06 0.39
N GLU A 57 22.34 20.30 0.17
CA GLU A 57 22.37 18.89 0.61
C GLU A 57 22.28 18.80 2.14
N ALA A 58 21.52 17.84 2.65
CA ALA A 58 21.44 17.56 4.08
C ALA A 58 22.71 16.84 4.56
N GLU A 59 23.16 17.18 5.76
CA GLU A 59 24.27 16.47 6.40
C GLU A 59 23.76 15.14 6.99
N ALA A 60 24.64 14.13 7.09
CA ALA A 60 24.26 12.78 7.52
C ALA A 60 23.58 12.72 8.89
N GLN A 61 23.87 13.68 9.78
CA GLN A 61 23.23 13.78 11.10
C GLN A 61 21.87 14.49 11.08
N GLU A 62 21.42 15.03 9.95
CA GLU A 62 20.15 15.76 9.83
C GLU A 62 19.00 14.87 9.32
N TYR A 63 19.26 13.60 9.03
CA TYR A 63 18.22 12.67 8.62
C TYR A 63 18.53 11.22 9.02
N THR A 64 17.50 10.42 9.06
CA THR A 64 17.58 8.96 9.26
C THR A 64 16.72 8.28 8.21
N ILE A 65 17.25 7.23 7.57
CA ILE A 65 16.51 6.41 6.63
C ILE A 65 16.12 5.11 7.33
N ALA A 66 14.83 4.78 7.32
CA ALA A 66 14.32 3.51 7.83
C ALA A 66 14.93 2.31 7.08
N ARG A 67 14.98 1.16 7.75
CA ARG A 67 15.48 -0.08 7.15
C ARG A 67 14.75 -0.40 5.84
N PRO A 68 15.43 -1.06 4.88
CA PRO A 68 14.82 -1.41 3.59
C PRO A 68 13.54 -2.25 3.70
N ASP A 69 13.43 -3.03 4.78
CA ASP A 69 12.33 -3.95 5.07
C ASP A 69 11.39 -3.47 6.18
N ALA A 70 11.46 -2.18 6.56
CA ALA A 70 10.54 -1.59 7.55
C ALA A 70 9.08 -1.80 7.12
N PHE A 71 8.17 -1.93 8.08
CA PHE A 71 6.74 -2.10 7.79
C PHE A 71 6.15 -0.86 7.11
N GLN A 72 6.59 0.32 7.54
CA GLN A 72 6.31 1.60 6.88
C GLN A 72 7.64 2.34 6.72
N ARG A 73 8.17 2.40 5.51
CA ARG A 73 9.52 2.93 5.26
C ARG A 73 9.49 4.41 4.96
N THR A 74 10.28 5.17 5.71
CA THR A 74 10.41 6.62 5.55
C THR A 74 11.86 7.07 5.59
N ILE A 75 12.11 8.30 5.10
CA ILE A 75 13.19 9.14 5.56
C ILE A 75 12.64 10.12 6.59
N CYS A 76 13.32 10.25 7.72
CA CYS A 76 13.01 11.21 8.76
C CYS A 76 14.08 12.30 8.78
N PHE A 77 13.75 13.53 8.45
CA PHE A 77 14.59 14.69 8.67
C PHE A 77 14.41 15.14 10.13
N HIS A 78 15.50 15.52 10.79
CA HIS A 78 15.52 16.04 12.15
C HIS A 78 16.48 17.21 12.24
N THR A 79 15.97 18.42 12.21
CA THR A 79 16.74 19.65 12.12
C THR A 79 15.97 20.83 12.72
N LYS A 80 16.60 22.01 12.74
CA LYS A 80 15.91 23.25 13.07
C LYS A 80 15.24 23.83 11.83
N HIS A 81 13.92 24.02 11.91
CA HIS A 81 13.16 24.62 10.82
C HIS A 81 13.59 26.06 10.56
N ARG A 82 13.71 26.44 9.30
CA ARG A 82 13.92 27.81 8.86
C ARG A 82 12.82 28.23 7.89
N LYS A 83 12.39 29.48 7.97
CA LYS A 83 11.32 30.03 7.14
C LYS A 83 11.57 29.75 5.64
N GLY A 84 10.57 29.23 4.96
CA GLY A 84 10.65 28.90 3.53
C GLY A 84 11.41 27.61 3.18
N GLN A 85 11.90 26.89 4.19
CA GLN A 85 12.62 25.65 4.00
C GLN A 85 11.67 24.50 3.59
N LYS A 86 12.07 23.77 2.55
CA LYS A 86 11.43 22.51 2.12
C LYS A 86 12.38 21.35 2.41
N TYR A 87 11.81 20.16 2.55
CA TYR A 87 12.52 18.91 2.79
C TYR A 87 12.29 18.00 1.61
N SER A 88 13.33 17.53 0.94
CA SER A 88 13.16 16.68 -0.23
C SER A 88 14.13 15.53 -0.28
N VAL A 89 13.67 14.44 -0.85
CA VAL A 89 14.47 13.25 -1.16
C VAL A 89 14.23 12.84 -2.60
N GLU A 90 15.32 12.59 -3.33
CA GLU A 90 15.29 12.01 -4.67
C GLU A 90 15.79 10.58 -4.61
N PHE A 91 15.01 9.66 -5.15
CA PHE A 91 15.31 8.23 -5.14
C PHE A 91 14.86 7.55 -6.43
N SER A 92 15.51 6.43 -6.74
CA SER A 92 15.07 5.55 -7.82
C SER A 92 14.82 4.14 -7.31
N PHE A 93 13.97 3.41 -8.02
CA PHE A 93 13.67 2.00 -7.77
C PHE A 93 13.21 1.31 -9.06
N GLU A 94 13.26 -0.01 -9.05
CA GLU A 94 12.68 -0.85 -10.10
C GLU A 94 11.48 -1.58 -9.51
N ASN A 95 10.38 -1.58 -10.25
CA ASN A 95 9.22 -2.42 -9.97
C ASN A 95 9.05 -3.42 -11.11
N ARG A 96 8.96 -4.73 -10.77
CA ARG A 96 8.83 -5.83 -11.73
C ARG A 96 7.70 -6.75 -11.31
N GLU A 97 6.72 -6.90 -12.18
CA GLU A 97 5.55 -7.73 -11.92
C GLU A 97 5.39 -8.83 -12.95
N ALA A 98 5.28 -10.06 -12.45
CA ALA A 98 4.95 -11.22 -13.27
C ALA A 98 3.45 -11.29 -13.55
N TYR A 99 3.09 -11.47 -14.81
CA TYR A 99 1.70 -11.77 -15.18
C TYR A 99 1.38 -13.25 -14.96
N LYS A 100 0.19 -13.52 -14.41
CA LYS A 100 -0.43 -14.84 -14.40
C LYS A 100 -1.90 -14.70 -14.77
N ASP A 101 -2.42 -15.65 -15.54
CA ASP A 101 -3.83 -15.66 -15.89
C ASP A 101 -4.68 -16.25 -14.74
N PHE A 102 -5.44 -15.36 -14.10
CA PHE A 102 -6.42 -15.67 -13.06
C PHE A 102 -7.84 -15.28 -13.49
N SER A 103 -8.08 -15.17 -14.80
CA SER A 103 -9.42 -14.93 -15.33
C SER A 103 -10.41 -16.03 -14.92
N HIS A 104 -11.70 -15.71 -14.91
CA HIS A 104 -12.75 -16.69 -14.56
C HIS A 104 -12.62 -17.99 -15.35
N GLY A 105 -12.39 -17.89 -16.65
CA GLY A 105 -12.22 -19.07 -17.52
C GLY A 105 -11.00 -19.92 -17.13
N SER A 106 -9.89 -19.29 -16.78
CA SER A 106 -8.67 -19.98 -16.36
C SER A 106 -8.85 -20.68 -15.01
N LEU A 107 -9.55 -20.06 -14.05
CA LEU A 107 -9.83 -20.64 -12.73
C LEU A 107 -10.77 -21.83 -12.76
N GLU A 108 -11.67 -21.89 -13.74
CA GLU A 108 -12.59 -23.03 -13.89
C GLU A 108 -11.89 -24.29 -14.42
N HIS A 109 -10.85 -24.13 -15.23
CA HIS A 109 -10.18 -25.22 -15.93
C HIS A 109 -8.83 -25.62 -15.33
N GLY A 110 -8.25 -24.78 -14.45
CA GLY A 110 -6.96 -25.02 -13.79
C GLY A 110 -7.08 -25.92 -12.56
N GLY A 111 -6.46 -27.10 -12.60
CA GLY A 111 -6.23 -27.92 -11.40
C GLY A 111 -5.12 -27.29 -10.53
N PRO A 112 -5.04 -27.65 -9.24
CA PRO A 112 -4.03 -27.07 -8.33
C PRO A 112 -2.62 -27.48 -8.77
N GLU A 113 -1.87 -26.54 -9.33
CA GLU A 113 -0.43 -26.69 -9.49
C GLU A 113 0.22 -26.63 -8.10
N ARG A 114 0.81 -27.73 -7.66
CA ARG A 114 1.57 -27.77 -6.41
C ARG A 114 2.89 -27.04 -6.62
N ILE A 115 3.00 -25.83 -6.14
CA ILE A 115 4.30 -25.17 -5.97
C ILE A 115 4.93 -25.71 -4.68
N LYS A 116 6.16 -26.24 -4.81
CA LYS A 116 7.01 -26.55 -3.65
C LYS A 116 7.21 -25.26 -2.84
N GLU A 117 7.11 -25.36 -1.51
CA GLU A 117 7.38 -24.25 -0.58
C GLU A 117 8.57 -23.41 -1.06
N ARG A 118 8.30 -22.19 -1.46
CA ARG A 118 9.35 -21.19 -1.69
C ARG A 118 9.30 -20.25 -0.47
N THR A 119 10.37 -20.24 0.30
CA THR A 119 10.70 -19.14 1.20
C THR A 119 10.42 -17.82 0.50
N GLY A 120 9.83 -16.86 1.22
CA GLY A 120 9.54 -15.54 0.70
C GLY A 120 10.73 -14.95 -0.05
N ALA A 121 10.51 -14.05 -0.98
CA ALA A 121 11.51 -13.49 -1.90
C ALA A 121 12.82 -13.00 -1.23
N ASN A 122 12.81 -12.83 0.09
CA ASN A 122 13.93 -12.38 0.93
C ASN A 122 14.45 -13.46 1.90
N GLY A 123 14.08 -14.74 1.74
CA GLY A 123 14.61 -15.84 2.58
C GLY A 123 14.08 -15.92 4.00
N PHE A 124 13.16 -15.06 4.40
CA PHE A 124 12.51 -15.08 5.73
C PHE A 124 11.22 -15.91 5.66
N ALA A 125 11.11 -16.90 6.55
CA ALA A 125 9.83 -17.58 6.81
C ALA A 125 8.89 -16.58 7.47
N GLU A 126 7.92 -16.06 6.72
CA GLU A 126 6.88 -15.22 7.30
C GLU A 126 5.88 -16.09 8.08
N PRO A 127 5.51 -15.72 9.32
CA PRO A 127 4.56 -16.47 10.10
C PRO A 127 3.16 -16.35 9.47
N MET A 128 2.74 -17.36 8.71
CA MET A 128 1.44 -17.37 8.03
C MET A 128 0.25 -17.19 9.00
N ASP A 129 0.40 -17.64 10.23
CA ASP A 129 -0.62 -17.48 11.27
C ASP A 129 -0.92 -16.01 11.60
N ALA A 130 0.08 -15.12 11.50
CA ALA A 130 -0.12 -13.69 11.69
C ALA A 130 -1.06 -13.10 10.61
N TRP A 131 -0.97 -13.62 9.39
CA TRP A 131 -1.77 -13.16 8.25
C TRP A 131 -3.16 -13.82 8.17
N LEU A 132 -3.49 -14.70 9.13
CA LEU A 132 -4.81 -15.25 9.37
C LEU A 132 -5.46 -14.62 10.60
N ALA A 133 -4.70 -13.93 11.43
CA ALA A 133 -5.18 -13.38 12.70
C ALA A 133 -6.01 -12.10 12.50
N GLN A 134 -6.84 -11.82 13.50
CA GLN A 134 -7.46 -10.49 13.65
C GLN A 134 -6.40 -9.46 14.03
N GLN A 135 -6.62 -8.21 13.66
CA GLN A 135 -5.80 -7.04 13.98
C GLN A 135 -6.70 -5.87 14.39
N PRO A 136 -7.22 -5.90 15.63
CA PRO A 136 -8.10 -4.85 16.13
C PRO A 136 -7.40 -3.47 16.10
N PRO A 137 -8.17 -2.37 15.96
CA PRO A 137 -9.64 -2.34 16.00
C PRO A 137 -10.32 -2.62 14.64
N HIS A 138 -9.59 -2.66 13.52
CA HIS A 138 -10.16 -2.62 12.18
C HIS A 138 -10.30 -3.99 11.50
N ILE A 139 -9.34 -4.90 11.67
CA ILE A 139 -9.42 -6.27 11.13
C ILE A 139 -10.01 -7.18 12.20
N ARG A 140 -11.35 -7.29 12.23
CA ARG A 140 -12.09 -8.06 13.23
C ARG A 140 -13.09 -8.99 12.57
N PHE A 141 -13.20 -10.21 13.12
CA PHE A 141 -14.19 -11.21 12.67
C PHE A 141 -15.49 -11.06 13.48
N THR A 142 -16.18 -9.92 13.28
CA THR A 142 -17.50 -9.70 13.87
C THR A 142 -18.52 -10.72 13.34
N PRO A 143 -19.71 -10.89 13.96
CA PRO A 143 -20.76 -11.76 13.42
C PRO A 143 -21.09 -11.43 11.97
N LEU A 144 -21.26 -10.14 11.61
CA LEU A 144 -21.51 -9.69 10.24
C LEU A 144 -20.40 -10.13 9.28
N ILE A 145 -19.14 -9.96 9.65
CA ILE A 145 -18.00 -10.33 8.78
C ILE A 145 -17.92 -11.85 8.59
N ARG A 146 -18.19 -12.63 9.63
CA ARG A 146 -18.21 -14.11 9.52
C ARG A 146 -19.34 -14.61 8.62
N GLU A 147 -20.54 -14.06 8.80
CA GLU A 147 -21.70 -14.36 7.98
C GLU A 147 -21.44 -13.99 6.53
N LEU A 148 -21.02 -12.75 6.28
CA LEU A 148 -20.70 -12.26 4.93
C LEU A 148 -19.62 -13.12 4.24
N ALA A 149 -18.53 -13.45 4.94
CA ALA A 149 -17.48 -14.31 4.39
C ALA A 149 -18.03 -15.71 4.05
N SER A 150 -18.85 -16.28 4.94
CA SER A 150 -19.50 -17.59 4.73
C SER A 150 -20.43 -17.58 3.53
N ASP A 151 -21.25 -16.54 3.39
CA ASP A 151 -22.22 -16.42 2.29
C ASP A 151 -21.51 -16.26 0.94
N ILE A 152 -20.45 -15.44 0.88
CA ILE A 152 -19.68 -15.23 -0.34
C ILE A 152 -18.96 -16.51 -0.78
N VAL A 153 -18.26 -17.19 0.14
CA VAL A 153 -17.46 -18.36 -0.25
C VAL A 153 -18.30 -19.63 -0.39
N GLY A 154 -19.41 -19.73 0.35
CA GLY A 154 -20.28 -20.90 0.34
C GLY A 154 -19.50 -22.20 0.63
N GLU A 155 -19.77 -23.24 -0.17
CA GLU A 155 -19.14 -24.56 -0.04
C GLU A 155 -17.78 -24.67 -0.76
N GLU A 156 -17.25 -23.58 -1.34
CA GLU A 156 -15.97 -23.59 -2.04
C GLU A 156 -14.82 -24.01 -1.12
N LYS A 157 -13.94 -24.89 -1.58
CA LYS A 157 -12.78 -25.38 -0.82
C LYS A 157 -11.45 -24.84 -1.34
N ASP A 158 -11.38 -24.46 -2.61
CA ASP A 158 -10.16 -23.92 -3.21
C ASP A 158 -9.90 -22.48 -2.71
N PRO A 159 -8.78 -22.21 -2.03
CA PRO A 159 -8.47 -20.89 -1.51
C PRO A 159 -8.43 -19.80 -2.59
N LEU A 160 -7.96 -20.11 -3.80
CA LEU A 160 -7.88 -19.17 -4.90
C LEU A 160 -9.28 -18.77 -5.38
N LYS A 161 -10.18 -19.75 -5.54
CA LYS A 161 -11.58 -19.52 -5.92
C LYS A 161 -12.34 -18.75 -4.82
N LYS A 162 -12.10 -19.06 -3.54
CA LYS A 162 -12.63 -18.28 -2.43
C LYS A 162 -12.20 -16.82 -2.50
N ALA A 163 -10.89 -16.56 -2.69
CA ALA A 163 -10.36 -15.21 -2.82
C ALA A 163 -10.97 -14.48 -4.01
N ARG A 164 -11.18 -15.20 -5.15
CA ARG A 164 -11.84 -14.64 -6.32
C ARG A 164 -13.29 -14.25 -6.03
N ARG A 165 -14.07 -15.08 -5.36
CA ARG A 165 -15.45 -14.74 -4.97
C ARG A 165 -15.51 -13.52 -4.07
N ILE A 166 -14.58 -13.40 -3.14
CA ILE A 166 -14.46 -12.21 -2.25
C ILE A 166 -14.15 -10.96 -3.07
N TYR A 167 -13.19 -11.06 -4.01
CA TYR A 167 -12.85 -9.97 -4.91
C TYR A 167 -14.04 -9.56 -5.78
N ASP A 168 -14.73 -10.53 -6.40
CA ASP A 168 -15.90 -10.30 -7.22
C ASP A 168 -17.02 -9.60 -6.44
N TYR A 169 -17.27 -10.06 -5.20
CA TYR A 169 -18.25 -9.42 -4.33
C TYR A 169 -17.90 -7.94 -4.07
N ILE A 170 -16.66 -7.65 -3.69
CA ILE A 170 -16.26 -6.28 -3.37
C ILE A 170 -16.33 -5.40 -4.61
N THR A 171 -15.77 -5.83 -5.73
CA THR A 171 -15.69 -5.05 -6.96
C THR A 171 -17.07 -4.76 -7.58
N THR A 172 -18.05 -5.63 -7.34
CA THR A 172 -19.41 -5.49 -7.88
C THR A 172 -20.40 -4.82 -6.94
N HIS A 173 -20.20 -4.90 -5.60
CA HIS A 173 -21.15 -4.40 -4.61
C HIS A 173 -20.65 -3.17 -3.85
N VAL A 174 -19.34 -3.02 -3.64
CA VAL A 174 -18.79 -1.89 -2.88
C VAL A 174 -18.48 -0.72 -3.82
N MET A 175 -19.18 0.39 -3.63
CA MET A 175 -18.99 1.59 -4.44
C MET A 175 -17.78 2.37 -3.94
N TYR A 176 -16.89 2.79 -4.87
CA TYR A 176 -15.82 3.73 -4.56
C TYR A 176 -16.41 5.08 -4.10
N SER A 177 -15.99 5.55 -2.96
CA SER A 177 -16.55 6.76 -2.34
C SER A 177 -15.52 7.41 -1.43
N PHE A 178 -15.64 8.71 -1.26
CA PHE A 178 -14.92 9.44 -0.23
C PHE A 178 -15.15 8.82 1.15
N VAL A 179 -14.07 8.68 1.91
CA VAL A 179 -14.07 8.24 3.30
C VAL A 179 -13.38 9.30 4.15
N ARG A 180 -13.95 9.60 5.30
CA ARG A 180 -13.30 10.48 6.28
C ARG A 180 -12.01 9.83 6.81
N SER A 181 -11.12 10.62 7.38
CA SER A 181 -9.85 10.14 7.96
C SER A 181 -10.05 8.87 8.78
N TYR A 182 -9.29 7.84 8.50
CA TYR A 182 -9.48 6.47 9.03
C TYR A 182 -9.46 6.40 10.56
N PHE A 183 -8.63 7.22 11.23
CA PHE A 183 -8.59 7.27 12.70
C PHE A 183 -9.91 7.74 13.34
N THR A 184 -10.83 8.32 12.56
CA THR A 184 -12.17 8.70 13.03
C THR A 184 -13.19 7.57 12.95
N LEU A 185 -12.84 6.45 12.33
CA LEU A 185 -13.67 5.26 12.22
C LEU A 185 -13.32 4.27 13.33
N THR A 186 -14.30 3.83 14.09
CA THR A 186 -14.11 2.85 15.16
C THR A 186 -13.72 1.47 14.63
N ASP A 187 -14.27 1.08 13.46
CA ASP A 187 -14.00 -0.16 12.77
C ASP A 187 -14.25 0.06 11.27
N ILE A 188 -13.15 0.17 10.51
CA ILE A 188 -13.19 0.47 9.08
C ILE A 188 -13.88 -0.66 8.30
N VAL A 189 -13.59 -1.90 8.65
CA VAL A 189 -14.14 -3.06 7.93
C VAL A 189 -15.63 -3.25 8.22
N GLN A 190 -16.06 -3.04 9.45
CA GLN A 190 -17.47 -3.04 9.82
C GLN A 190 -18.23 -1.91 9.07
N TYR A 191 -17.62 -0.73 8.94
CA TYR A 191 -18.16 0.38 8.15
C TYR A 191 -18.33 -0.03 6.69
N ALA A 192 -17.28 -0.61 6.06
CA ALA A 192 -17.32 -1.06 4.67
C ALA A 192 -18.41 -2.11 4.43
N ALA A 193 -18.48 -3.14 5.28
CA ALA A 193 -19.44 -4.23 5.16
C ALA A 193 -20.91 -3.75 5.32
N SER A 194 -21.13 -2.73 6.16
CA SER A 194 -22.50 -2.22 6.42
C SER A 194 -22.94 -1.21 5.39
N SER A 195 -22.04 -0.34 4.92
CA SER A 195 -22.38 0.77 4.02
C SER A 195 -22.26 0.42 2.54
N LEU A 196 -21.47 -0.62 2.20
CA LEU A 196 -21.08 -0.99 0.85
C LEU A 196 -20.42 0.19 0.11
N LYS A 197 -19.62 0.97 0.83
CA LYS A 197 -18.88 2.12 0.32
C LYS A 197 -17.48 2.15 0.92
N GLY A 198 -16.51 2.59 0.12
CA GLY A 198 -15.13 2.76 0.58
C GLY A 198 -14.21 3.24 -0.52
N ASP A 199 -13.11 3.86 -0.12
CA ASP A 199 -11.97 4.15 -1.00
C ASP A 199 -11.08 2.90 -1.18
N CYS A 200 -9.89 3.09 -1.76
CA CYS A 200 -8.96 1.98 -2.02
C CYS A 200 -8.59 1.22 -0.75
N GLY A 201 -8.24 1.92 0.32
CA GLY A 201 -7.81 1.32 1.58
C GLY A 201 -8.95 0.60 2.31
N VAL A 202 -10.12 1.19 2.35
CA VAL A 202 -11.32 0.55 2.94
C VAL A 202 -11.68 -0.74 2.20
N GLN A 203 -11.63 -0.74 0.86
CA GLN A 203 -11.88 -1.93 0.04
C GLN A 203 -10.80 -3.00 0.23
N ALA A 204 -9.51 -2.59 0.31
CA ALA A 204 -8.40 -3.49 0.58
C ALA A 204 -8.52 -4.15 1.97
N LEU A 205 -8.85 -3.39 3.02
CA LEU A 205 -9.06 -3.92 4.37
C LEU A 205 -10.26 -4.88 4.46
N LEU A 206 -11.34 -4.59 3.73
CA LEU A 206 -12.49 -5.48 3.65
C LEU A 206 -12.07 -6.81 2.98
N PHE A 207 -11.34 -6.76 1.87
CA PHE A 207 -10.82 -7.95 1.19
C PHE A 207 -9.92 -8.78 2.12
N ILE A 208 -8.96 -8.14 2.78
CA ILE A 208 -8.03 -8.79 3.72
C ILE A 208 -8.81 -9.49 4.83
N THR A 209 -9.79 -8.81 5.42
CA THR A 209 -10.54 -9.35 6.56
C THR A 209 -11.44 -10.52 6.15
N LEU A 210 -12.12 -10.43 5.03
CA LEU A 210 -12.94 -11.52 4.49
C LEU A 210 -12.08 -12.73 4.10
N CYS A 211 -10.91 -12.50 3.48
CA CYS A 211 -9.95 -13.57 3.20
C CYS A 211 -9.48 -14.27 4.49
N ARG A 212 -9.03 -13.51 5.49
CA ARG A 212 -8.60 -14.06 6.77
C ARG A 212 -9.73 -14.84 7.46
N ALA A 213 -10.96 -14.33 7.47
CA ALA A 213 -12.14 -15.01 8.01
C ALA A 213 -12.48 -16.30 7.25
N ALA A 214 -12.18 -16.36 5.94
CA ALA A 214 -12.36 -17.55 5.10
C ALA A 214 -11.16 -18.53 5.14
N GLY A 215 -10.13 -18.26 5.98
CA GLY A 215 -8.93 -19.08 6.13
C GLY A 215 -7.85 -18.86 5.07
N ILE A 216 -7.84 -17.72 4.41
CA ILE A 216 -6.85 -17.33 3.40
C ILE A 216 -5.92 -16.27 4.02
N PRO A 217 -4.59 -16.52 4.12
CA PRO A 217 -3.66 -15.49 4.57
C PRO A 217 -3.72 -14.27 3.67
N ALA A 218 -3.88 -13.10 4.25
CA ALA A 218 -3.95 -11.84 3.49
C ALA A 218 -3.34 -10.69 4.28
N ARG A 219 -2.76 -9.71 3.57
CA ARG A 219 -2.03 -8.59 4.17
C ARG A 219 -2.16 -7.32 3.35
N TRP A 220 -1.77 -6.22 3.95
CA TRP A 220 -1.79 -4.88 3.40
C TRP A 220 -0.54 -4.57 2.59
N GLN A 221 -0.71 -3.76 1.56
CA GLN A 221 0.36 -3.01 0.92
C GLN A 221 -0.19 -1.66 0.46
N ALA A 222 0.56 -0.59 0.70
CA ALA A 222 0.17 0.77 0.39
C ALA A 222 1.36 1.66 0.00
N GLY A 223 1.06 2.79 -0.60
CA GLY A 223 2.02 3.79 -0.99
C GLY A 223 1.49 4.68 -2.10
N LEU A 224 2.20 4.76 -3.22
CA LEU A 224 1.84 5.65 -4.31
C LEU A 224 1.54 4.88 -5.61
N TYR A 225 0.58 5.36 -6.36
CA TYR A 225 0.37 5.04 -7.76
C TYR A 225 1.16 6.05 -8.59
N THR A 226 2.12 5.59 -9.39
CA THR A 226 3.17 6.40 -9.98
C THR A 226 3.13 6.37 -11.51
N THR A 227 2.09 6.94 -12.10
CA THR A 227 2.01 7.08 -13.56
C THR A 227 2.78 8.28 -14.08
N PRO A 228 3.09 8.34 -15.38
CA PRO A 228 3.69 9.53 -15.98
C PRO A 228 2.83 10.80 -15.89
N LEU A 229 1.52 10.63 -15.71
CA LEU A 229 0.57 11.75 -15.68
C LEU A 229 0.29 12.24 -14.26
N GLU A 230 0.36 11.33 -13.28
CA GLU A 230 -0.01 11.62 -11.89
C GLU A 230 0.70 10.67 -10.93
N ILE A 231 1.10 11.21 -9.79
CA ILE A 231 1.51 10.43 -8.62
C ILE A 231 0.48 10.68 -7.52
N SER A 232 -0.22 9.63 -7.11
CA SER A 232 -1.30 9.71 -6.12
C SER A 232 -1.21 8.60 -5.09
N CYS A 233 -1.88 8.79 -3.95
CA CYS A 233 -1.97 7.77 -2.90
C CYS A 233 -2.78 6.57 -3.36
N HIS A 234 -2.35 5.36 -3.01
CA HIS A 234 -3.08 4.15 -3.34
C HIS A 234 -2.77 2.97 -2.43
N ASP A 235 -3.81 2.13 -2.23
CA ASP A 235 -3.79 0.97 -1.37
C ASP A 235 -4.30 -0.25 -2.10
N TRP A 236 -3.70 -1.41 -1.79
CA TRP A 236 -4.11 -2.70 -2.33
C TRP A 236 -3.83 -3.82 -1.35
N ALA A 237 -4.37 -4.99 -1.63
CA ALA A 237 -4.20 -6.17 -0.80
C ALA A 237 -3.25 -7.18 -1.45
N GLN A 238 -2.71 -8.05 -0.61
CA GLN A 238 -2.08 -9.30 -1.02
C GLN A 238 -2.78 -10.47 -0.34
N PHE A 239 -2.87 -11.61 -1.03
CA PHE A 239 -3.36 -12.86 -0.49
C PHE A 239 -2.44 -14.01 -0.87
N TYR A 240 -2.44 -15.07 -0.07
CA TYR A 240 -1.57 -16.21 -0.28
C TYR A 240 -2.35 -17.49 -0.57
N THR A 241 -1.86 -18.23 -1.57
CA THR A 241 -2.27 -19.62 -1.79
C THR A 241 -1.04 -20.50 -1.94
N ALA A 242 -1.10 -21.74 -1.47
CA ALA A 242 0.03 -22.65 -1.55
C ALA A 242 0.47 -22.95 -3.00
N SER A 243 -0.47 -22.86 -3.94
CA SER A 243 -0.22 -23.10 -5.37
C SER A 243 0.44 -21.92 -6.09
N HIS A 244 0.26 -20.67 -5.62
CA HIS A 244 0.68 -19.46 -6.36
C HIS A 244 1.56 -18.51 -5.54
N GLY A 245 1.76 -18.78 -4.23
CA GLY A 245 2.44 -17.86 -3.32
C GLY A 245 1.60 -16.60 -3.06
N TRP A 246 2.27 -15.51 -2.71
CA TRP A 246 1.64 -14.20 -2.54
C TRP A 246 1.23 -13.62 -3.89
N ARG A 247 -0.03 -13.20 -3.98
CA ARG A 247 -0.63 -12.54 -5.15
C ARG A 247 -1.36 -11.29 -4.69
N TYR A 248 -1.72 -10.42 -5.63
CA TYR A 248 -2.32 -9.12 -5.38
C TYR A 248 -3.83 -9.13 -5.58
N ALA A 249 -4.51 -8.20 -4.94
CA ALA A 249 -5.90 -7.85 -5.23
C ALA A 249 -6.07 -6.34 -5.07
N ASP A 250 -6.33 -5.66 -6.19
CA ASP A 250 -6.69 -4.24 -6.21
C ASP A 250 -8.19 -4.12 -6.47
N CYS A 251 -8.97 -4.12 -5.38
CA CYS A 251 -10.43 -4.09 -5.49
C CYS A 251 -10.96 -2.78 -6.05
N SER A 252 -10.28 -1.65 -5.81
CA SER A 252 -10.74 -0.36 -6.29
C SER A 252 -10.54 -0.19 -7.79
N PHE A 253 -9.38 -0.55 -8.33
CA PHE A 253 -9.12 -0.52 -9.77
C PHE A 253 -9.92 -1.61 -10.49
N GLY A 254 -9.99 -2.80 -9.92
CA GLY A 254 -10.87 -3.85 -10.46
C GLY A 254 -12.35 -3.45 -10.48
N GLY A 255 -12.82 -2.80 -9.41
CA GLY A 255 -14.19 -2.27 -9.35
C GLY A 255 -14.45 -1.14 -10.35
N ALA A 256 -13.46 -0.29 -10.64
CA ALA A 256 -13.56 0.70 -11.70
C ALA A 256 -13.67 0.02 -13.07
N ALA A 257 -12.76 -0.92 -13.38
CA ALA A 257 -12.80 -1.69 -14.62
C ALA A 257 -14.14 -2.43 -14.81
N PHE A 258 -14.66 -3.06 -13.76
CA PHE A 258 -15.97 -3.72 -13.80
C PHE A 258 -17.10 -2.74 -14.18
N ARG A 259 -17.16 -1.56 -13.58
CA ARG A 259 -18.19 -0.56 -13.86
C ARG A 259 -18.08 0.05 -15.25
N GLU A 260 -16.90 0.08 -15.82
CA GLU A 260 -16.63 0.55 -17.19
C GLU A 260 -16.84 -0.56 -18.25
N GLY A 261 -17.13 -1.79 -17.83
CA GLY A 261 -17.31 -2.94 -18.72
C GLY A 261 -15.99 -3.54 -19.23
N GLU A 262 -14.86 -3.16 -18.62
CA GLU A 262 -13.51 -3.61 -18.99
C GLU A 262 -13.18 -4.94 -18.31
N THR A 263 -13.72 -6.04 -18.82
CA THR A 263 -13.58 -7.38 -18.25
C THR A 263 -12.12 -7.82 -18.10
N GLU A 264 -11.27 -7.50 -19.06
CA GLU A 264 -9.84 -7.85 -18.98
C GLU A 264 -9.13 -7.09 -17.85
N GLY A 265 -9.45 -5.82 -17.63
CA GLY A 265 -8.97 -5.02 -16.51
C GLY A 265 -9.46 -5.54 -15.15
N TRP A 266 -10.76 -5.90 -15.09
CA TRP A 266 -11.34 -6.51 -13.90
C TRP A 266 -10.65 -7.82 -13.51
N ASP A 267 -10.45 -8.73 -14.49
CA ASP A 267 -9.74 -9.99 -14.26
C ASP A 267 -8.26 -9.77 -13.93
N PHE A 268 -7.63 -8.74 -14.50
CA PHE A 268 -6.22 -8.43 -14.29
C PHE A 268 -5.92 -8.07 -12.83
N TYR A 269 -6.72 -7.19 -12.21
CA TYR A 269 -6.49 -6.73 -10.84
C TYR A 269 -6.83 -7.77 -9.77
N PHE A 270 -7.23 -8.96 -10.16
CA PHE A 270 -7.20 -10.14 -9.32
C PHE A 270 -5.95 -10.99 -9.63
N GLY A 271 -5.04 -11.06 -8.70
CA GLY A 271 -3.80 -11.84 -8.80
C GLY A 271 -2.62 -11.10 -9.43
N ASN A 272 -2.84 -10.00 -10.16
CA ASN A 272 -1.79 -9.21 -10.79
C ASN A 272 -1.84 -7.75 -10.35
N LEU A 273 -0.73 -7.04 -10.61
CA LEU A 273 -0.62 -5.60 -10.45
C LEU A 273 0.15 -5.01 -11.63
N ASP A 274 -0.17 -3.77 -11.99
CA ASP A 274 0.66 -3.01 -12.91
C ASP A 274 1.97 -2.55 -12.24
N PRO A 275 3.03 -2.22 -12.98
CA PRO A 275 4.32 -1.83 -12.40
C PRO A 275 4.34 -0.39 -11.86
N PHE A 276 3.27 0.39 -12.01
CA PHE A 276 3.19 1.79 -11.58
C PHE A 276 2.85 1.90 -10.08
N ARG A 277 3.60 1.16 -9.26
CA ARG A 277 3.39 1.09 -7.80
C ARG A 277 4.67 1.36 -7.06
N LEU A 278 4.62 2.30 -6.13
CA LEU A 278 5.65 2.53 -5.13
C LEU A 278 5.09 2.08 -3.78
N PRO A 279 5.31 0.82 -3.35
CA PRO A 279 4.92 0.42 -2.01
C PRO A 279 5.85 1.05 -0.98
N ALA A 280 5.30 1.84 -0.08
CA ALA A 280 5.99 2.46 1.06
C ALA A 280 5.62 1.79 2.39
N ALA A 281 4.52 1.02 2.39
CA ALA A 281 4.05 0.22 3.52
C ALA A 281 3.74 -1.21 3.07
N ARG A 282 4.05 -2.19 3.93
CA ARG A 282 3.74 -3.61 3.74
C ARG A 282 2.87 -4.19 4.86
N GLU A 283 2.42 -3.32 5.75
CA GLU A 283 1.49 -3.65 6.83
C GLU A 283 0.71 -2.41 7.26
N PHE A 284 -0.48 -2.63 7.74
CA PHE A 284 -1.43 -1.62 8.19
C PHE A 284 -1.20 -1.26 9.65
N GLY A 285 -1.08 0.05 9.94
CA GLY A 285 -1.06 0.56 11.31
C GLY A 285 0.25 0.32 12.07
N TYR A 286 1.39 0.54 11.44
CA TYR A 286 2.71 0.44 12.07
C TYR A 286 3.38 1.79 12.23
N GLU A 287 4.27 1.88 13.21
CA GLU A 287 5.07 3.08 13.47
C GLU A 287 6.16 3.27 12.41
N PHE A 288 6.56 4.52 12.20
CA PHE A 288 7.74 4.88 11.43
C PHE A 288 9.04 4.47 12.16
N GLU A 289 10.15 4.43 11.43
CA GLU A 289 11.49 4.22 11.97
C GLU A 289 12.42 5.40 11.59
N PRO A 290 12.74 6.34 12.53
CA PRO A 290 12.31 6.41 13.94
C PRO A 290 10.82 6.77 14.06
N PRO A 291 10.15 6.42 15.19
CA PRO A 291 8.75 6.74 15.39
C PRO A 291 8.54 8.26 15.60
N MET A 292 7.33 8.72 15.34
CA MET A 292 6.91 10.06 15.76
C MET A 292 6.72 10.11 17.28
N ASP A 293 6.94 11.28 17.85
CA ASP A 293 6.72 11.51 19.29
C ASP A 293 5.24 11.78 19.59
N HIS A 294 4.47 12.17 18.58
CA HIS A 294 3.05 12.52 18.68
C HIS A 294 2.18 11.66 17.75
N LEU A 295 0.87 11.77 17.92
CA LEU A 295 -0.08 11.06 17.05
C LEU A 295 0.10 11.48 15.60
N ARG A 296 0.16 10.50 14.73
CA ARG A 296 0.22 10.66 13.29
C ARG A 296 -1.13 11.15 12.74
N ASN A 297 -1.09 11.93 11.65
CA ASN A 297 -2.30 12.28 10.90
C ASN A 297 -2.92 11.05 10.24
N ASP A 298 -2.07 10.17 9.74
CA ASP A 298 -2.47 8.86 9.23
C ASP A 298 -1.68 7.76 9.95
N PRO A 299 -2.19 7.22 11.07
CA PRO A 299 -1.50 6.18 11.82
C PRO A 299 -1.53 4.82 11.13
N TYR A 300 -2.20 4.69 9.99
CA TYR A 300 -2.42 3.43 9.29
C TYR A 300 -1.58 3.28 8.04
N ASP A 301 -1.29 4.39 7.39
CA ASP A 301 -0.72 4.45 6.05
C ASP A 301 0.62 5.20 6.00
N ASN A 302 1.27 5.21 4.84
CA ASN A 302 2.53 5.90 4.60
C ASN A 302 2.55 6.41 3.15
N GLN A 303 1.86 7.52 2.91
CA GLN A 303 1.61 8.03 1.55
C GLN A 303 1.98 9.51 1.39
N THR A 304 1.50 10.37 2.30
CA THR A 304 1.59 11.83 2.13
C THR A 304 2.75 12.47 2.88
N GLY A 305 3.51 11.69 3.67
CA GLY A 305 4.47 12.23 4.61
C GLY A 305 3.79 12.90 5.80
N GLU A 306 4.57 13.17 6.83
CA GLU A 306 4.09 13.78 8.08
C GLU A 306 5.17 14.68 8.68
N ALA A 307 4.78 15.59 9.56
CA ALA A 307 5.71 16.45 10.26
C ALA A 307 5.28 16.72 11.71
N GLU A 308 6.26 16.93 12.59
CA GLU A 308 6.02 17.30 13.98
C GLU A 308 7.06 18.27 14.49
N TYR A 309 6.64 19.22 15.31
CA TYR A 309 7.50 19.97 16.20
C TYR A 309 7.66 19.21 17.53
N ARG A 310 8.54 19.70 18.38
CA ARG A 310 8.81 19.07 19.68
C ARG A 310 7.57 18.95 20.58
N ASP A 311 6.58 19.81 20.42
CA ASP A 311 5.40 19.92 21.28
C ASP A 311 4.11 19.35 20.65
N ARG A 312 4.09 19.08 19.33
CA ARG A 312 2.92 18.54 18.64
C ARG A 312 3.19 18.05 17.22
N SER A 313 2.35 17.16 16.70
CA SER A 313 2.23 16.93 15.26
C SER A 313 1.66 18.14 14.53
N LEU A 314 2.01 18.31 13.26
CA LEU A 314 1.34 19.24 12.36
C LEU A 314 0.10 18.55 11.77
N ALA A 315 -0.99 19.29 11.67
CA ALA A 315 -2.18 18.84 10.94
C ALA A 315 -1.89 18.80 9.42
N GLN A 316 -2.63 18.01 8.69
CA GLN A 316 -2.40 17.84 7.24
C GLN A 316 -2.53 19.17 6.46
N GLU A 317 -3.34 20.11 6.96
CA GLU A 317 -3.52 21.44 6.38
C GLU A 317 -2.35 22.41 6.68
N GLU A 318 -1.38 22.00 7.50
CA GLU A 318 -0.24 22.82 7.91
C GLU A 318 1.03 22.56 7.10
N TYR A 319 1.01 21.55 6.21
CA TYR A 319 2.09 21.26 5.28
C TYR A 319 1.55 20.83 3.91
N SER A 320 2.41 20.82 2.91
CA SER A 320 2.11 20.29 1.59
C SER A 320 3.16 19.27 1.20
N THR A 321 2.72 18.19 0.54
CA THR A 321 3.62 17.19 -0.05
C THR A 321 3.43 17.16 -1.55
N GLU A 322 4.53 17.11 -2.26
CA GLU A 322 4.62 17.07 -3.71
C GLU A 322 5.50 15.90 -4.14
N TYR A 323 5.07 15.17 -5.15
CA TYR A 323 5.89 14.15 -5.81
C TYR A 323 6.07 14.50 -7.28
N GLU A 324 7.33 14.45 -7.72
CA GLU A 324 7.72 14.75 -9.10
C GLU A 324 8.34 13.52 -9.75
N MET A 325 7.83 13.10 -10.90
CA MET A 325 8.47 12.09 -11.74
C MET A 325 9.65 12.70 -12.48
N ILE A 326 10.87 12.36 -12.07
CA ILE A 326 12.10 12.82 -12.71
C ILE A 326 12.37 12.00 -13.97
N SER A 327 12.24 10.68 -13.89
CA SER A 327 12.31 9.80 -15.04
C SER A 327 11.51 8.52 -14.84
N LEU A 328 11.05 7.96 -15.94
CA LEU A 328 10.40 6.67 -16.03
C LEU A 328 10.94 5.93 -17.26
N GLU A 329 11.40 4.71 -17.06
CA GLU A 329 11.97 3.87 -18.09
C GLU A 329 11.33 2.49 -18.04
N ASP A 330 10.90 1.98 -19.19
CA ASP A 330 10.51 0.57 -19.33
C ASP A 330 11.76 -0.30 -19.22
N ILE A 331 11.69 -1.34 -18.42
CA ILE A 331 12.77 -2.30 -18.27
C ILE A 331 12.28 -3.70 -18.62
N THR A 332 13.17 -4.51 -19.19
CA THR A 332 12.84 -5.89 -19.56
C THR A 332 12.48 -6.69 -18.30
N TYR A 333 11.34 -7.38 -18.38
CA TYR A 333 10.88 -8.30 -17.33
C TYR A 333 11.73 -9.60 -17.34
#